data_00cf3c88881db1798e95be929f6e4137
#
_entry.id   00cf3c88881db1798e95be929f6e4137
#
_cell.length_a   1.000
_cell.length_b   1.000
_cell.length_c   1.000
_cell.angle_alpha   90.00
_cell.angle_beta   90.00
_cell.angle_gamma   90.00
#
_symmetry.space_group_name_H-M   'P 1'
#
loop_
_entity.id
_entity.type
_entity.pdbx_description
1 polymer ?
#
loop_
_entity_poly.entity_id
_entity_poly.type
_entity_poly.pdbx_seq_one_letter_code
_entity_poly.pdbx_strand_id
1 'polypeptide(L)'
;MPHAALSAIPVLVLALVLGLNFQSEARHRGLADGASQANLVAQTAIEPILDGHVLSTGLTPDERQGLERLSERALGAGTVLRLRVRDLQGRVVFSDDGSGLSGGPPDDEAVEAAGGTPVTQLTRVNRDSNDSGPEGVAAVEAYRVLKAGVPARSVGVLEVYLPYSPIQREIGAGLRSLQRNMIAGLGVLYLALLGISLSVGRGLRREAARNAFLAHHDTLTGLPNRTHFHREAASAVATAGRSKRPAVIAIIDLDRFKEVNDTLGHPNGDRLLVELAHRLDECSRSGDTVARLGGDEFGVILRDVDDPGLG
;
A
#
# COMPACT_ATOMS: atom_id res chain seq x y z
N MET A 1 15.13 12.90 3.09
CA MET A 1 15.00 11.44 2.95
C MET A 1 14.39 10.72 4.17
N PRO A 2 14.53 11.13 5.45
CA PRO A 2 13.96 10.38 6.59
C PRO A 2 12.43 10.44 6.71
N HIS A 3 11.78 11.49 6.22
CA HIS A 3 10.32 11.65 6.34
C HIS A 3 9.50 10.67 5.47
N ALA A 4 10.03 10.22 4.34
CA ALA A 4 9.35 9.25 3.48
C ALA A 4 9.33 7.84 4.11
N ALA A 5 10.35 7.47 4.89
CA ALA A 5 10.38 6.21 5.61
C ALA A 5 9.41 6.20 6.80
N LEU A 6 9.25 7.34 7.49
CA LEU A 6 8.31 7.45 8.62
C LEU A 6 6.83 7.34 8.17
N SER A 7 6.49 7.84 6.98
CA SER A 7 5.12 7.77 6.46
C SER A 7 4.71 6.36 5.98
N ALA A 8 5.68 5.47 5.71
CA ALA A 8 5.40 4.09 5.34
C ALA A 8 5.04 3.19 6.54
N ILE A 9 5.49 3.53 7.75
CA ILE A 9 5.28 2.73 8.96
C ILE A 9 3.79 2.48 9.25
N PRO A 10 2.90 3.49 9.28
CA PRO A 10 1.47 3.26 9.54
C PRO A 10 0.82 2.34 8.51
N VAL A 11 1.22 2.44 7.25
CA VAL A 11 0.69 1.60 6.17
C VAL A 11 1.15 0.16 6.32
N LEU A 12 2.41 -0.07 6.67
CA LEU A 12 2.95 -1.40 6.94
C LEU A 12 2.29 -2.04 8.17
N VAL A 13 2.07 -1.26 9.23
CA VAL A 13 1.37 -1.72 10.44
C VAL A 13 -0.08 -2.09 10.09
N LEU A 14 -0.78 -1.25 9.34
CA LEU A 14 -2.15 -1.54 8.90
C LEU A 14 -2.20 -2.80 8.04
N ALA A 15 -1.25 -2.98 7.13
CA ALA A 15 -1.12 -4.18 6.29
C ALA A 15 -0.93 -5.45 7.12
N LEU A 16 -0.05 -5.37 8.11
CA LEU A 16 0.22 -6.49 9.02
C LEU A 16 -1.04 -6.86 9.82
N VAL A 17 -1.72 -5.86 10.40
CA VAL A 17 -2.95 -6.07 11.19
C VAL A 17 -4.06 -6.66 10.31
N LEU A 18 -4.27 -6.13 9.11
CA LEU A 18 -5.25 -6.67 8.17
C LEU A 18 -4.90 -8.10 7.73
N GLY A 19 -3.64 -8.39 7.50
CA GLY A 19 -3.16 -9.72 7.14
C GLY A 19 -3.38 -10.74 8.26
N LEU A 20 -3.07 -10.37 9.50
CA LEU A 20 -3.29 -11.22 10.68
C LEU A 20 -4.78 -11.47 10.92
N ASN A 21 -5.62 -10.43 10.83
CA ASN A 21 -7.07 -10.57 10.98
C ASN A 21 -7.66 -11.45 9.87
N PHE A 22 -7.24 -11.26 8.62
CA PHE A 22 -7.69 -12.10 7.51
C PHE A 22 -7.32 -13.57 7.72
N GLN A 23 -6.09 -13.84 8.17
CA GLN A 23 -5.61 -15.19 8.45
C GLN A 23 -6.38 -15.86 9.59
N SER A 24 -6.67 -15.12 10.66
CA SER A 24 -7.48 -15.59 11.79
C SER A 24 -8.92 -15.91 11.35
N GLU A 25 -9.56 -14.98 10.64
CA GLU A 25 -10.93 -15.16 10.16
C GLU A 25 -11.07 -16.32 9.18
N ALA A 26 -10.13 -16.46 8.22
CA ALA A 26 -10.13 -17.57 7.29
C ALA A 26 -9.93 -18.92 7.99
N ARG A 27 -9.11 -18.96 9.05
CA ARG A 27 -8.93 -20.15 9.87
C ARG A 27 -10.23 -20.51 10.60
N HIS A 28 -10.90 -19.54 11.22
CA HIS A 28 -12.17 -19.78 11.89
C HIS A 28 -13.26 -20.28 10.94
N ARG A 29 -13.38 -19.66 9.76
CA ARG A 29 -14.32 -20.13 8.72
C ARG A 29 -14.00 -21.53 8.25
N GLY A 30 -12.73 -21.84 8.03
CA GLY A 30 -12.30 -23.16 7.60
C GLY A 30 -12.60 -24.25 8.62
N LEU A 31 -12.46 -23.96 9.93
CA LEU A 31 -12.86 -24.90 10.98
C LEU A 31 -14.38 -25.07 11.03
N ALA A 32 -15.16 -24.00 10.88
CA ALA A 32 -16.62 -24.06 10.84
C ALA A 32 -17.14 -24.84 9.61
N ASP A 33 -16.50 -24.67 8.46
CA ASP A 33 -16.81 -25.41 7.24
C ASP A 33 -16.49 -26.90 7.39
N GLY A 34 -15.32 -27.23 7.94
CA GLY A 34 -14.95 -28.60 8.30
C GLY A 34 -15.93 -29.25 9.29
N ALA A 35 -16.40 -28.49 10.27
CA ALA A 35 -17.43 -28.90 11.19
C ALA A 35 -18.75 -29.26 10.48
N SER A 36 -19.15 -28.43 9.52
CA SER A 36 -20.37 -28.64 8.71
C SER A 36 -20.25 -29.86 7.82
N GLN A 37 -19.08 -30.03 7.16
CA GLN A 37 -18.80 -31.19 6.32
C GLN A 37 -18.80 -32.49 7.14
N ALA A 38 -18.17 -32.52 8.33
CA ALA A 38 -18.16 -33.64 9.20
C ALA A 38 -19.57 -34.04 9.65
N ASN A 39 -20.42 -33.05 9.96
CA ASN A 39 -21.82 -33.29 10.33
C ASN A 39 -22.61 -33.88 9.14
N LEU A 40 -22.37 -33.37 7.91
CA LEU A 40 -22.99 -33.94 6.73
C LEU A 40 -22.57 -35.38 6.50
N VAL A 41 -21.29 -35.71 6.64
CA VAL A 41 -20.78 -37.09 6.51
C VAL A 41 -21.43 -38.00 7.57
N ALA A 42 -21.51 -37.52 8.82
CA ALA A 42 -22.15 -38.26 9.88
C ALA A 42 -23.60 -38.62 9.52
N GLN A 43 -24.44 -37.61 9.22
CA GLN A 43 -25.87 -37.76 9.02
C GLN A 43 -26.26 -38.49 7.72
N THR A 44 -25.54 -38.19 6.63
CA THR A 44 -25.94 -38.70 5.30
C THR A 44 -25.23 -39.97 4.89
N ALA A 45 -24.05 -40.24 5.43
CA ALA A 45 -23.25 -41.38 5.02
C ALA A 45 -23.05 -42.46 6.07
N ILE A 46 -22.89 -42.07 7.35
CA ILE A 46 -22.58 -43.04 8.43
C ILE A 46 -23.82 -43.49 9.19
N GLU A 47 -24.63 -42.55 9.70
CA GLU A 47 -25.83 -42.88 10.47
C GLU A 47 -26.80 -43.86 9.78
N PRO A 48 -26.99 -43.77 8.42
CA PRO A 48 -27.85 -44.73 7.72
C PRO A 48 -27.30 -46.17 7.67
N ILE A 49 -26.01 -46.38 7.95
CA ILE A 49 -25.38 -47.71 8.00
C ILE A 49 -25.58 -48.39 9.37
N LEU A 50 -25.84 -47.58 10.41
CA LEU A 50 -25.91 -48.07 11.79
C LEU A 50 -27.31 -48.53 12.18
N ASP A 51 -27.42 -49.71 12.76
CA ASP A 51 -28.67 -50.33 13.17
C ASP A 51 -29.29 -49.74 14.46
N GLY A 52 -28.57 -48.81 15.13
CA GLY A 52 -29.05 -48.08 16.29
C GLY A 52 -28.75 -48.76 17.65
N HIS A 53 -27.92 -49.80 17.69
CA HIS A 53 -27.36 -50.32 18.96
C HIS A 53 -26.15 -49.50 19.40
N VAL A 54 -25.78 -49.56 20.68
CA VAL A 54 -24.62 -48.83 21.19
C VAL A 54 -23.33 -49.51 20.72
N LEU A 55 -22.44 -48.73 20.08
CA LEU A 55 -21.24 -49.29 19.44
C LEU A 55 -20.21 -49.88 20.40
N SER A 56 -20.35 -49.70 21.72
CA SER A 56 -19.51 -50.37 22.73
C SER A 56 -19.64 -51.93 22.71
N THR A 57 -20.70 -52.45 22.08
CA THR A 57 -20.85 -53.91 21.87
C THR A 57 -20.17 -54.40 20.57
N GLY A 58 -19.53 -53.54 19.84
CA GLY A 58 -18.90 -53.79 18.55
C GLY A 58 -19.83 -53.50 17.38
N LEU A 59 -19.33 -53.61 16.16
CA LEU A 59 -20.08 -53.46 14.89
C LEU A 59 -20.59 -54.81 14.41
N THR A 60 -21.80 -54.82 13.86
CA THR A 60 -22.29 -55.99 13.11
C THR A 60 -21.46 -56.17 11.81
N PRO A 61 -21.46 -57.39 11.22
CA PRO A 61 -20.76 -57.62 9.95
C PRO A 61 -21.23 -56.68 8.83
N ASP A 62 -22.52 -56.37 8.73
CA ASP A 62 -23.12 -55.53 7.70
C ASP A 62 -22.73 -54.06 7.91
N GLU A 63 -22.73 -53.53 9.13
CA GLU A 63 -22.26 -52.20 9.48
C GLU A 63 -20.76 -52.03 9.15
N ARG A 64 -19.94 -53.01 9.52
CA ARG A 64 -18.51 -53.02 9.20
C ARG A 64 -18.27 -52.94 7.71
N GLN A 65 -18.91 -53.80 6.92
CA GLN A 65 -18.79 -53.81 5.46
C GLN A 65 -19.31 -52.51 4.85
N GLY A 66 -20.37 -51.92 5.42
CA GLY A 66 -20.90 -50.62 5.03
C GLY A 66 -19.87 -49.50 5.19
N LEU A 67 -19.26 -49.44 6.39
CA LEU A 67 -18.22 -48.45 6.72
C LEU A 67 -16.95 -48.64 5.92
N GLU A 68 -16.50 -49.88 5.63
CA GLU A 68 -15.35 -50.16 4.76
C GLU A 68 -15.55 -49.61 3.34
N ARG A 69 -16.69 -49.92 2.74
CA ARG A 69 -17.04 -49.41 1.39
C ARG A 69 -17.15 -47.89 1.34
N LEU A 70 -17.66 -47.27 2.43
CA LEU A 70 -17.76 -45.82 2.50
C LEU A 70 -16.38 -45.17 2.63
N SER A 71 -15.54 -45.68 3.57
CA SER A 71 -14.19 -45.16 3.79
C SER A 71 -13.32 -45.25 2.56
N GLU A 72 -13.34 -46.42 1.86
CA GLU A 72 -12.60 -46.58 0.58
C GLU A 72 -12.99 -45.54 -0.48
N ARG A 73 -14.29 -45.26 -0.61
CA ARG A 73 -14.76 -44.24 -1.56
C ARG A 73 -14.37 -42.83 -1.16
N ALA A 74 -14.54 -42.47 0.13
CA ALA A 74 -14.23 -41.14 0.66
C ALA A 74 -12.74 -40.83 0.61
N LEU A 75 -11.90 -41.80 0.99
CA LEU A 75 -10.44 -41.73 0.88
C LEU A 75 -9.97 -41.69 -0.59
N GLY A 76 -10.51 -42.54 -1.45
CA GLY A 76 -10.18 -42.58 -2.87
C GLY A 76 -10.56 -41.31 -3.61
N ALA A 77 -11.61 -40.61 -3.19
CA ALA A 77 -12.01 -39.31 -3.70
C ALA A 77 -11.19 -38.13 -3.11
N GLY A 78 -10.38 -38.38 -2.08
CA GLY A 78 -9.62 -37.35 -1.37
C GLY A 78 -10.48 -36.34 -0.58
N THR A 79 -11.76 -36.68 -0.34
CA THR A 79 -12.67 -35.84 0.45
C THR A 79 -12.47 -36.02 1.95
N VAL A 80 -11.95 -37.16 2.36
CA VAL A 80 -11.58 -37.52 3.72
C VAL A 80 -10.14 -38.05 3.70
N LEU A 81 -9.34 -37.72 4.69
CA LEU A 81 -7.96 -38.22 4.84
C LEU A 81 -7.90 -39.43 5.76
N ARG A 82 -8.81 -39.48 6.75
CA ARG A 82 -8.96 -40.57 7.71
C ARG A 82 -10.38 -40.58 8.24
N LEU A 83 -10.91 -41.78 8.54
CA LEU A 83 -12.22 -41.99 9.13
C LEU A 83 -12.15 -43.03 10.20
N ARG A 84 -12.59 -42.67 11.40
CA ARG A 84 -12.76 -43.58 12.53
C ARG A 84 -14.14 -43.45 13.13
N VAL A 85 -14.64 -44.54 13.63
CA VAL A 85 -15.85 -44.58 14.48
C VAL A 85 -15.45 -45.06 15.85
N ARG A 86 -15.90 -44.34 16.88
CA ARG A 86 -15.62 -44.61 18.28
C ARG A 86 -16.92 -44.93 19.06
N ASP A 87 -16.80 -45.67 20.13
CA ASP A 87 -17.89 -45.79 21.08
C ASP A 87 -18.07 -44.49 21.89
N LEU A 88 -19.11 -44.44 22.73
CA LEU A 88 -19.38 -43.28 23.60
C LEU A 88 -18.35 -43.12 24.74
N GLN A 89 -17.48 -44.08 24.93
CA GLN A 89 -16.36 -44.05 25.86
C GLN A 89 -15.04 -43.65 25.19
N GLY A 90 -15.06 -43.25 23.89
CA GLY A 90 -13.90 -42.77 23.11
C GLY A 90 -13.01 -43.87 22.54
N ARG A 91 -13.40 -45.16 22.64
CA ARG A 91 -12.62 -46.28 22.09
C ARG A 91 -12.92 -46.51 20.62
N VAL A 92 -11.88 -46.81 19.82
CA VAL A 92 -12.04 -47.07 18.39
C VAL A 92 -12.75 -48.39 18.15
N VAL A 93 -13.88 -48.38 17.44
CA VAL A 93 -14.63 -49.55 17.00
C VAL A 93 -14.49 -49.82 15.49
N PHE A 94 -14.12 -48.78 14.73
CA PHE A 94 -13.79 -48.87 13.31
C PHE A 94 -12.68 -47.88 12.98
N SER A 95 -11.74 -48.27 12.13
CA SER A 95 -10.72 -47.41 11.56
C SER A 95 -10.44 -47.83 10.11
N ASP A 96 -10.31 -46.87 9.21
CA ASP A 96 -9.99 -47.08 7.80
C ASP A 96 -8.62 -47.73 7.57
N ASP A 97 -7.65 -47.49 8.49
CA ASP A 97 -6.30 -48.05 8.44
C ASP A 97 -6.06 -49.17 9.48
N GLY A 98 -7.11 -49.56 10.22
CA GLY A 98 -7.05 -50.57 11.27
C GLY A 98 -6.34 -50.13 12.57
N SER A 99 -5.88 -48.89 12.64
CA SER A 99 -5.21 -48.36 13.85
C SER A 99 -6.22 -48.17 15.01
N GLY A 100 -5.74 -48.35 16.25
CA GLY A 100 -6.54 -48.14 17.46
C GLY A 100 -7.53 -49.26 17.80
N LEU A 101 -7.75 -50.26 16.95
CA LEU A 101 -8.65 -51.39 17.20
C LEU A 101 -8.15 -52.36 18.28
N SER A 102 -6.87 -52.32 18.63
CA SER A 102 -6.21 -53.21 19.60
C SER A 102 -6.37 -52.75 21.04
N GLY A 103 -7.22 -51.76 21.35
CA GLY A 103 -7.49 -51.33 22.72
C GLY A 103 -6.58 -50.21 23.23
N GLY A 104 -6.41 -49.13 22.45
CA GLY A 104 -5.77 -47.89 22.90
C GLY A 104 -6.54 -47.19 24.03
N PRO A 105 -5.95 -46.17 24.70
CA PRO A 105 -6.64 -45.35 25.66
C PRO A 105 -7.84 -44.64 25.02
N PRO A 106 -8.87 -44.29 25.82
CA PRO A 106 -9.97 -43.43 25.37
C PRO A 106 -9.43 -42.09 24.85
N ASP A 107 -10.13 -41.55 23.89
CA ASP A 107 -9.85 -40.24 23.34
C ASP A 107 -10.73 -39.20 24.04
N ASP A 108 -10.11 -38.19 24.62
CA ASP A 108 -10.81 -37.19 25.43
C ASP A 108 -11.73 -36.29 24.56
N GLU A 109 -11.35 -35.98 23.35
CA GLU A 109 -12.15 -35.19 22.38
C GLU A 109 -13.38 -35.96 21.90
N ALA A 110 -13.24 -37.27 21.74
CA ALA A 110 -14.38 -38.16 21.43
C ALA A 110 -15.34 -38.24 22.58
N VAL A 111 -14.85 -38.33 23.81
CA VAL A 111 -15.69 -38.33 25.03
C VAL A 111 -16.42 -37.01 25.20
N GLU A 112 -15.76 -35.88 24.95
CA GLU A 112 -16.39 -34.55 24.96
C GLU A 112 -17.50 -34.48 23.89
N ALA A 113 -17.24 -34.94 22.68
CA ALA A 113 -18.21 -34.97 21.59
C ALA A 113 -19.40 -35.89 21.94
N ALA A 114 -19.17 -37.05 22.59
CA ALA A 114 -20.24 -37.94 23.07
C ALA A 114 -21.17 -37.24 24.11
N GLY A 115 -20.61 -36.30 24.88
CA GLY A 115 -21.35 -35.43 25.80
C GLY A 115 -22.22 -34.37 25.12
N GLY A 116 -22.16 -34.24 23.80
CA GLY A 116 -22.95 -33.32 22.98
C GLY A 116 -22.21 -32.02 22.56
N THR A 117 -20.95 -31.86 22.96
CA THR A 117 -20.12 -30.72 22.54
C THR A 117 -19.29 -31.11 21.31
N PRO A 118 -19.64 -30.66 20.08
CA PRO A 118 -18.88 -31.02 18.91
C PRO A 118 -17.47 -30.39 18.94
N VAL A 119 -16.42 -31.21 18.76
CA VAL A 119 -15.04 -30.78 18.73
C VAL A 119 -14.56 -30.65 17.28
N THR A 120 -13.86 -29.58 16.97
CA THR A 120 -13.21 -29.38 15.65
C THR A 120 -11.92 -28.63 15.83
N GLN A 121 -10.82 -29.20 15.36
CA GLN A 121 -9.49 -28.63 15.54
C GLN A 121 -8.62 -28.79 14.29
N LEU A 122 -7.56 -27.98 14.22
CA LEU A 122 -6.54 -28.11 13.18
C LEU A 122 -5.41 -28.99 13.73
N THR A 123 -5.16 -30.08 13.05
CA THR A 123 -4.12 -31.06 13.43
C THR A 123 -3.35 -31.52 12.21
N ARG A 124 -2.58 -32.57 12.37
CA ARG A 124 -1.98 -33.34 11.28
C ARG A 124 -2.39 -34.79 11.40
N VAL A 125 -2.61 -35.43 10.28
CA VAL A 125 -2.87 -36.87 10.25
C VAL A 125 -1.70 -37.61 10.93
N ASN A 126 -1.98 -38.59 11.74
CA ASN A 126 -0.98 -39.38 12.52
C ASN A 126 -0.22 -38.57 13.59
N ARG A 127 -0.84 -37.58 14.20
CA ARG A 127 -0.20 -36.83 15.28
C ARG A 127 -0.51 -37.43 16.66
N ASP A 128 -1.63 -38.14 16.79
CA ASP A 128 -2.07 -38.68 18.07
C ASP A 128 -1.28 -39.93 18.45
N SER A 129 -1.13 -40.15 19.74
CA SER A 129 -0.36 -41.27 20.28
C SER A 129 -0.89 -42.66 19.87
N ASN A 130 -2.14 -42.75 19.43
CA ASN A 130 -2.81 -43.95 18.97
C ASN A 130 -2.72 -44.16 17.45
N ASP A 131 -2.11 -43.22 16.76
CA ASP A 131 -1.93 -43.26 15.30
C ASP A 131 -0.73 -44.14 14.92
N SER A 132 -0.87 -44.82 13.80
CA SER A 132 0.23 -45.56 13.17
C SER A 132 0.75 -44.84 11.95
N GLY A 133 2.10 -44.76 11.83
CA GLY A 133 2.78 -44.15 10.69
C GLY A 133 3.38 -42.77 10.97
N PRO A 134 4.11 -42.20 10.00
CA PRO A 134 4.69 -40.88 10.14
C PRO A 134 3.63 -39.78 10.17
N GLU A 135 3.97 -38.65 10.81
CA GLU A 135 3.13 -37.44 10.80
C GLU A 135 2.82 -36.99 9.36
N GLY A 136 1.54 -36.88 9.04
CA GLY A 136 1.04 -36.63 7.70
C GLY A 136 0.75 -35.15 7.43
N VAL A 137 -0.14 -34.92 6.45
CA VAL A 137 -0.54 -33.57 6.01
C VAL A 137 -1.43 -32.89 7.04
N ALA A 138 -1.48 -31.53 6.99
CA ALA A 138 -2.40 -30.76 7.82
C ALA A 138 -3.85 -31.09 7.48
N ALA A 139 -4.65 -31.31 8.52
CA ALA A 139 -6.04 -31.72 8.44
C ALA A 139 -6.92 -30.95 9.43
N VAL A 140 -8.19 -30.83 9.10
CA VAL A 140 -9.25 -30.46 10.05
C VAL A 140 -9.80 -31.75 10.64
N GLU A 141 -9.58 -31.95 11.91
CA GLU A 141 -10.10 -33.04 12.67
C GLU A 141 -11.42 -32.63 13.29
N ALA A 142 -12.43 -33.48 13.15
CA ALA A 142 -13.77 -33.18 13.67
C ALA A 142 -14.39 -34.41 14.29
N TYR A 143 -14.93 -34.22 15.51
CA TYR A 143 -15.66 -35.22 16.26
C TYR A 143 -17.14 -34.89 16.26
N ARG A 144 -18.00 -35.87 15.91
CA ARG A 144 -19.45 -35.73 15.82
C ARG A 144 -20.15 -36.92 16.42
N VAL A 145 -21.11 -36.66 17.30
CA VAL A 145 -21.95 -37.73 17.83
C VAL A 145 -22.78 -38.35 16.72
N LEU A 146 -22.79 -39.67 16.63
CA LEU A 146 -23.61 -40.45 15.70
C LEU A 146 -24.93 -40.85 16.38
N LYS A 147 -26.03 -40.68 15.65
CA LYS A 147 -27.39 -40.99 16.11
C LYS A 147 -28.01 -42.00 15.17
N ALA A 148 -28.52 -43.07 15.73
CA ALA A 148 -29.20 -44.12 14.97
C ALA A 148 -30.36 -44.74 15.76
N GLY A 149 -31.20 -45.49 15.04
CA GLY A 149 -32.37 -46.17 15.62
C GLY A 149 -33.65 -45.33 15.66
N VAL A 150 -34.75 -45.95 16.02
CA VAL A 150 -36.06 -45.30 16.17
C VAL A 150 -36.62 -45.59 17.58
N PRO A 151 -36.69 -44.60 18.48
CA PRO A 151 -36.23 -43.20 18.29
C PRO A 151 -34.70 -43.08 18.18
N ALA A 152 -34.22 -42.06 17.51
CA ALA A 152 -32.79 -41.83 17.33
C ALA A 152 -32.10 -41.56 18.68
N ARG A 153 -31.03 -42.28 18.96
CA ARG A 153 -30.20 -42.15 20.17
C ARG A 153 -28.73 -42.11 19.83
N SER A 154 -27.91 -41.50 20.68
CA SER A 154 -26.47 -41.50 20.51
C SER A 154 -25.92 -42.93 20.61
N VAL A 155 -25.22 -43.38 19.57
CA VAL A 155 -24.70 -44.77 19.47
C VAL A 155 -23.17 -44.81 19.50
N GLY A 156 -22.51 -43.71 19.08
CA GLY A 156 -21.05 -43.58 19.04
C GLY A 156 -20.65 -42.18 18.59
N VAL A 157 -19.40 -42.03 18.19
CA VAL A 157 -18.78 -40.77 17.72
C VAL A 157 -18.03 -41.02 16.41
N LEU A 158 -18.27 -40.19 15.42
CA LEU A 158 -17.45 -40.10 14.23
C LEU A 158 -16.23 -39.20 14.52
N GLU A 159 -15.05 -39.69 14.22
CA GLU A 159 -13.80 -38.95 14.10
C GLU A 159 -13.42 -38.92 12.62
N VAL A 160 -13.29 -37.71 12.03
CA VAL A 160 -12.97 -37.58 10.63
C VAL A 160 -11.90 -36.50 10.42
N TYR A 161 -10.94 -36.83 9.56
CA TYR A 161 -9.87 -35.91 9.14
C TYR A 161 -10.15 -35.42 7.74
N LEU A 162 -10.39 -34.11 7.59
CA LEU A 162 -10.68 -33.44 6.34
C LEU A 162 -9.46 -32.68 5.83
N PRO A 163 -9.21 -32.64 4.50
CA PRO A 163 -8.03 -31.96 3.97
C PRO A 163 -8.05 -30.45 4.23
N TYR A 164 -7.01 -29.93 4.85
CA TYR A 164 -6.85 -28.48 5.10
C TYR A 164 -6.34 -27.71 3.87
N SER A 165 -5.87 -28.39 2.83
CA SER A 165 -5.28 -27.78 1.63
C SER A 165 -6.23 -26.85 0.83
N PRO A 166 -7.56 -27.06 0.75
CA PRO A 166 -8.46 -26.10 0.13
C PRO A 166 -8.47 -24.76 0.86
N ILE A 167 -8.55 -24.82 2.20
CA ILE A 167 -8.56 -23.64 3.08
C ILE A 167 -7.24 -22.86 2.95
N GLN A 168 -6.10 -23.55 2.95
CA GLN A 168 -4.79 -22.92 2.73
C GLN A 168 -4.68 -22.19 1.38
N ARG A 169 -5.24 -22.78 0.32
CA ARG A 169 -5.24 -22.16 -1.02
C ARG A 169 -6.07 -20.89 -1.05
N GLU A 170 -7.24 -20.89 -0.41
CA GLU A 170 -8.11 -19.73 -0.30
C GLU A 170 -7.45 -18.59 0.50
N ILE A 171 -6.86 -18.91 1.66
CA ILE A 171 -6.08 -17.96 2.47
C ILE A 171 -4.95 -17.34 1.63
N GLY A 172 -4.18 -18.19 0.94
CA GLY A 172 -3.06 -17.74 0.11
C GLY A 172 -3.50 -16.86 -1.08
N ALA A 173 -4.63 -17.15 -1.69
CA ALA A 173 -5.20 -16.33 -2.78
C ALA A 173 -5.68 -14.96 -2.25
N GLY A 174 -6.37 -14.95 -1.12
CA GLY A 174 -6.83 -13.72 -0.47
C GLY A 174 -5.69 -12.80 -0.05
N LEU A 175 -4.65 -13.35 0.58
CA LEU A 175 -3.44 -12.59 0.97
C LEU A 175 -2.72 -11.99 -0.24
N ARG A 176 -2.55 -12.75 -1.33
CA ARG A 176 -1.95 -12.23 -2.56
C ARG A 176 -2.77 -11.12 -3.19
N SER A 177 -4.10 -11.23 -3.18
CA SER A 177 -5.00 -10.18 -3.65
C SER A 177 -4.88 -8.91 -2.81
N LEU A 178 -4.85 -9.03 -1.49
CA LEU A 178 -4.66 -7.93 -0.55
C LEU A 178 -3.32 -7.23 -0.80
N GLN A 179 -2.22 -7.99 -0.90
CA GLN A 179 -0.88 -7.45 -1.19
C GLN A 179 -0.84 -6.69 -2.51
N ARG A 180 -1.40 -7.25 -3.58
CA ARG A 180 -1.46 -6.61 -4.90
C ARG A 180 -2.21 -5.28 -4.85
N ASN A 181 -3.38 -5.25 -4.23
CA ASN A 181 -4.20 -4.05 -4.11
C ASN A 181 -3.51 -2.97 -3.27
N MET A 182 -2.81 -3.35 -2.20
CA MET A 182 -2.00 -2.44 -1.39
C MET A 182 -0.85 -1.83 -2.18
N ILE A 183 -0.07 -2.65 -2.91
CA ILE A 183 1.04 -2.16 -3.73
C ILE A 183 0.53 -1.20 -4.80
N ALA A 184 -0.59 -1.53 -5.46
CA ALA A 184 -1.22 -0.65 -6.44
C ALA A 184 -1.68 0.68 -5.81
N GLY A 185 -2.37 0.64 -4.68
CA GLY A 185 -2.82 1.85 -3.95
C GLY A 185 -1.66 2.75 -3.50
N LEU A 186 -0.59 2.15 -2.95
CA LEU A 186 0.63 2.87 -2.59
C LEU A 186 1.32 3.49 -3.81
N GLY A 187 1.36 2.77 -4.93
CA GLY A 187 1.89 3.28 -6.19
C GLY A 187 1.14 4.53 -6.69
N VAL A 188 -0.19 4.48 -6.67
CA VAL A 188 -1.03 5.64 -7.04
C VAL A 188 -0.81 6.82 -6.10
N LEU A 189 -0.78 6.58 -4.79
CA LEU A 189 -0.51 7.62 -3.80
C LEU A 189 0.86 8.26 -4.01
N TYR A 190 1.89 7.44 -4.23
CA TYR A 190 3.25 7.93 -4.50
C TYR A 190 3.31 8.81 -5.75
N LEU A 191 2.68 8.39 -6.85
CA LEU A 191 2.63 9.16 -8.10
C LEU A 191 1.88 10.50 -7.91
N ALA A 192 0.78 10.50 -7.16
CA ALA A 192 0.05 11.72 -6.82
C ALA A 192 0.92 12.69 -6.01
N LEU A 193 1.58 12.21 -4.96
CA LEU A 193 2.47 13.03 -4.13
C LEU A 193 3.67 13.56 -4.92
N LEU A 194 4.25 12.74 -5.82
CA LEU A 194 5.32 13.15 -6.71
C LEU A 194 4.85 14.27 -7.65
N GLY A 195 3.66 14.11 -8.24
CA GLY A 195 3.05 15.15 -9.10
C GLY A 195 2.85 16.49 -8.37
N ILE A 196 2.32 16.45 -7.15
CA ILE A 196 2.16 17.62 -6.29
C ILE A 196 3.51 18.26 -5.99
N SER A 197 4.49 17.47 -5.55
CA SER A 197 5.85 17.96 -5.22
C SER A 197 6.53 18.64 -6.40
N LEU A 198 6.43 18.05 -7.60
CA LEU A 198 6.98 18.63 -8.81
C LEU A 198 6.27 19.92 -9.23
N SER A 199 4.93 20.00 -9.07
CA SER A 199 4.16 21.20 -9.42
C SER A 199 4.47 22.36 -8.49
N VAL A 200 4.52 22.12 -7.18
CA VAL A 200 4.88 23.11 -6.16
C VAL A 200 6.32 23.60 -6.38
N GLY A 201 7.25 22.67 -6.60
CA GLY A 201 8.65 23.03 -6.88
C GLY A 201 8.84 23.91 -8.13
N ARG A 202 8.06 23.65 -9.20
CA ARG A 202 8.06 24.51 -10.40
C ARG A 202 7.45 25.89 -10.11
N GLY A 203 6.37 25.94 -9.34
CA GLY A 203 5.72 27.19 -8.92
C GLY A 203 6.69 28.09 -8.15
N LEU A 204 7.31 27.57 -7.11
CA LEU A 204 8.28 28.29 -6.28
C LEU A 204 9.48 28.81 -7.07
N ARG A 205 10.01 28.00 -7.98
CA ARG A 205 11.14 28.45 -8.84
C ARG A 205 10.75 29.59 -9.77
N ARG A 206 9.54 29.55 -10.35
CA ARG A 206 9.04 30.64 -11.21
C ARG A 206 8.83 31.93 -10.41
N GLU A 207 8.28 31.81 -9.22
CA GLU A 207 8.06 32.96 -8.33
C GLU A 207 9.38 33.56 -7.86
N ALA A 208 10.34 32.74 -7.47
CA ALA A 208 11.68 33.18 -7.10
C ALA A 208 12.40 33.89 -8.26
N ALA A 209 12.32 33.35 -9.49
CA ALA A 209 12.89 33.97 -10.67
C ALA A 209 12.21 35.31 -11.00
N ARG A 210 10.86 35.36 -10.88
CA ARG A 210 10.12 36.62 -11.08
C ARG A 210 10.49 37.68 -10.04
N ASN A 211 10.56 37.28 -8.77
CA ASN A 211 10.93 38.18 -7.68
C ASN A 211 12.38 38.68 -7.83
N ALA A 212 13.31 37.83 -8.28
CA ALA A 212 14.68 38.22 -8.58
C ALA A 212 14.74 39.21 -9.78
N PHE A 213 13.92 38.97 -10.80
CA PHE A 213 13.84 39.92 -11.91
C PHE A 213 13.30 41.27 -11.48
N LEU A 214 12.17 41.30 -10.75
CA LEU A 214 11.54 42.53 -10.25
C LEU A 214 12.44 43.31 -9.28
N ALA A 215 13.26 42.59 -8.52
CA ALA A 215 14.22 43.24 -7.60
C ALA A 215 15.32 44.04 -8.33
N HIS A 216 15.57 43.76 -9.60
CA HIS A 216 16.68 44.34 -10.36
C HIS A 216 16.28 45.05 -11.69
N HIS A 217 15.01 44.92 -12.11
CA HIS A 217 14.53 45.50 -13.38
C HIS A 217 13.30 46.38 -13.14
N ASP A 218 13.14 47.39 -14.02
CA ASP A 218 11.94 48.21 -14.12
C ASP A 218 10.83 47.46 -14.88
N THR A 219 9.64 47.43 -14.34
CA THR A 219 8.53 46.63 -14.89
C THR A 219 7.92 47.17 -16.17
N LEU A 220 8.08 48.46 -16.43
CA LEU A 220 7.56 49.11 -17.66
C LEU A 220 8.50 48.90 -18.83
N THR A 221 9.78 49.20 -18.62
CA THR A 221 10.76 49.24 -19.72
C THR A 221 11.56 47.96 -19.86
N GLY A 222 11.59 47.09 -18.82
CA GLY A 222 12.45 45.91 -18.81
C GLY A 222 13.92 46.19 -18.52
N LEU A 223 14.34 47.45 -18.51
CA LEU A 223 15.72 47.84 -18.17
C LEU A 223 16.05 47.52 -16.70
N PRO A 224 17.32 47.45 -16.33
CA PRO A 224 17.79 47.53 -14.96
C PRO A 224 17.13 48.69 -14.21
N ASN A 225 16.75 48.44 -12.95
CA ASN A 225 16.16 49.45 -12.09
C ASN A 225 17.22 50.26 -11.32
N ARG A 226 16.79 51.23 -10.54
CA ARG A 226 17.64 52.08 -9.70
C ARG A 226 18.58 51.27 -8.79
N THR A 227 18.08 50.19 -8.19
CA THR A 227 18.88 49.32 -7.30
C THR A 227 20.02 48.63 -8.04
N HIS A 228 19.72 48.09 -9.21
CA HIS A 228 20.75 47.50 -10.10
C HIS A 228 21.76 48.54 -10.56
N PHE A 229 21.28 49.71 -10.99
CA PHE A 229 22.14 50.79 -11.42
C PHE A 229 23.15 51.21 -10.35
N HIS A 230 22.72 51.45 -9.13
CA HIS A 230 23.63 51.81 -8.03
C HIS A 230 24.71 50.76 -7.76
N ARG A 231 24.35 49.49 -7.83
CA ARG A 231 25.31 48.39 -7.66
C ARG A 231 26.35 48.38 -8.78
N GLU A 232 25.90 48.52 -10.03
CA GLU A 232 26.77 48.53 -11.18
C GLU A 232 27.65 49.81 -11.25
N ALA A 233 27.12 50.95 -10.84
CA ALA A 233 27.88 52.18 -10.69
C ALA A 233 29.02 52.06 -9.67
N ALA A 234 28.72 51.51 -8.51
CA ALA A 234 29.75 51.26 -7.47
C ALA A 234 30.83 50.27 -7.98
N SER A 235 30.43 49.24 -8.73
CA SER A 235 31.34 48.27 -9.36
C SER A 235 32.22 48.95 -10.41
N ALA A 236 31.64 49.81 -11.28
CA ALA A 236 32.35 50.51 -12.32
C ALA A 236 33.42 51.48 -11.72
N VAL A 237 33.06 52.24 -10.70
CA VAL A 237 33.99 53.12 -9.98
C VAL A 237 35.16 52.35 -9.36
N ALA A 238 34.83 51.22 -8.71
CA ALA A 238 35.88 50.38 -8.09
C ALA A 238 36.82 49.76 -9.14
N THR A 239 36.28 49.40 -10.31
CA THR A 239 37.07 48.84 -11.40
C THR A 239 37.94 49.93 -12.08
N ALA A 240 37.37 51.09 -12.39
CA ALA A 240 38.11 52.20 -12.96
C ALA A 240 39.32 52.61 -12.09
N GLY A 241 39.17 52.62 -10.74
CA GLY A 241 40.28 52.87 -9.83
C GLY A 241 41.42 51.85 -9.92
N ARG A 242 41.13 50.59 -10.20
CA ARG A 242 42.10 49.50 -10.35
C ARG A 242 42.73 49.42 -11.75
N SER A 243 41.92 49.55 -12.78
CA SER A 243 42.35 49.37 -14.20
C SER A 243 42.98 50.63 -14.80
N LYS A 244 42.82 51.76 -14.14
CA LYS A 244 43.17 53.11 -14.66
C LYS A 244 42.46 53.48 -15.97
N ARG A 245 41.35 52.77 -16.25
CA ARG A 245 40.47 53.13 -17.38
C ARG A 245 39.23 53.84 -16.84
N PRO A 246 38.89 55.02 -17.34
CA PRO A 246 37.77 55.79 -16.83
C PRO A 246 36.43 55.12 -17.16
N ALA A 247 35.47 55.34 -16.25
CA ALA A 247 34.06 55.02 -16.46
C ALA A 247 33.26 56.33 -16.42
N VAL A 248 32.25 56.47 -17.27
CA VAL A 248 31.34 57.61 -17.28
C VAL A 248 30.01 57.18 -16.73
N ILE A 249 29.47 57.94 -15.79
CA ILE A 249 28.14 57.75 -15.24
C ILE A 249 27.31 58.96 -15.63
N ALA A 250 26.25 58.77 -16.42
CA ALA A 250 25.36 59.83 -16.84
C ALA A 250 23.93 59.57 -16.32
N ILE A 251 23.25 60.64 -15.99
CA ILE A 251 21.80 60.62 -15.70
C ILE A 251 21.13 61.45 -16.78
N ILE A 252 20.11 60.89 -17.38
CA ILE A 252 19.32 61.48 -18.48
C ILE A 252 17.92 61.71 -17.94
N ASP A 253 17.39 62.86 -18.14
CA ASP A 253 16.00 63.24 -17.77
C ASP A 253 15.27 63.71 -19.05
N LEU A 254 14.00 63.39 -19.19
CA LEU A 254 13.19 63.74 -20.32
C LEU A 254 12.51 65.11 -20.16
N ASP A 255 13.02 66.08 -20.88
CA ASP A 255 12.44 67.42 -20.88
C ASP A 255 10.93 67.38 -21.24
N ARG A 256 10.13 68.01 -20.39
CA ARG A 256 8.67 68.17 -20.59
C ARG A 256 7.88 66.86 -20.67
N PHE A 257 8.36 65.78 -20.10
CA PHE A 257 7.64 64.49 -20.08
C PHE A 257 6.24 64.61 -19.45
N LYS A 258 6.11 65.48 -18.44
CA LYS A 258 4.81 65.76 -17.84
C LYS A 258 3.82 66.34 -18.87
N GLU A 259 4.24 67.27 -19.75
CA GLU A 259 3.38 67.83 -20.80
C GLU A 259 2.91 66.75 -21.80
N VAL A 260 3.73 65.75 -22.08
CA VAL A 260 3.36 64.61 -22.90
C VAL A 260 2.25 63.79 -22.21
N ASN A 261 2.38 63.53 -20.92
CA ASN A 261 1.36 62.81 -20.16
C ASN A 261 0.06 63.63 -20.07
N ASP A 262 0.16 64.94 -19.81
CA ASP A 262 -1.02 65.80 -19.65
C ASP A 262 -1.77 65.98 -20.97
N THR A 263 -1.08 65.94 -22.11
CA THR A 263 -1.64 66.15 -23.45
C THR A 263 -2.13 64.88 -24.12
N LEU A 264 -1.35 63.80 -24.03
CA LEU A 264 -1.55 62.55 -24.76
C LEU A 264 -2.01 61.39 -23.88
N GLY A 265 -2.01 61.58 -22.56
CA GLY A 265 -2.35 60.57 -21.54
C GLY A 265 -1.22 59.64 -21.19
N HIS A 266 -1.23 59.08 -19.97
CA HIS A 266 -0.23 58.19 -19.42
C HIS A 266 0.11 56.98 -20.32
N PRO A 267 -0.84 56.31 -21.03
CA PRO A 267 -0.49 55.19 -21.90
C PRO A 267 0.45 55.59 -23.07
N ASN A 268 0.39 56.83 -23.53
CA ASN A 268 1.33 57.31 -24.57
C ASN A 268 2.68 57.72 -23.98
N GLY A 269 2.68 58.25 -22.75
CA GLY A 269 3.91 58.46 -22.00
C GLY A 269 4.65 57.15 -21.70
N ASP A 270 3.93 56.12 -21.30
CA ASP A 270 4.51 54.78 -21.06
C ASP A 270 5.14 54.20 -22.35
N ARG A 271 4.46 54.37 -23.50
CA ARG A 271 5.02 53.97 -24.83
C ARG A 271 6.30 54.73 -25.19
N LEU A 272 6.33 56.00 -24.89
CA LEU A 272 7.53 56.84 -25.13
C LEU A 272 8.71 56.36 -24.28
N LEU A 273 8.45 56.03 -22.98
CA LEU A 273 9.48 55.50 -22.07
C LEU A 273 10.01 54.14 -22.56
N VAL A 274 9.14 53.25 -23.02
CA VAL A 274 9.53 51.94 -23.56
C VAL A 274 10.37 52.10 -24.85
N GLU A 275 9.94 52.99 -25.75
CA GLU A 275 10.68 53.25 -27.00
C GLU A 275 12.06 53.88 -26.74
N LEU A 276 12.16 54.83 -25.80
CA LEU A 276 13.43 55.43 -25.39
C LEU A 276 14.36 54.39 -24.75
N ALA A 277 13.79 53.54 -23.87
CA ALA A 277 14.53 52.44 -23.23
C ALA A 277 15.18 51.54 -24.30
N HIS A 278 14.43 51.16 -25.32
CA HIS A 278 14.91 50.32 -26.41
C HIS A 278 16.03 50.98 -27.17
N ARG A 279 15.87 52.26 -27.52
CA ARG A 279 16.92 53.02 -28.24
C ARG A 279 18.18 53.19 -27.42
N LEU A 280 18.06 53.49 -26.14
CA LEU A 280 19.23 53.59 -25.25
C LEU A 280 19.96 52.26 -25.12
N ASP A 281 19.25 51.16 -25.02
CA ASP A 281 19.85 49.82 -24.95
C ASP A 281 20.53 49.44 -26.27
N GLU A 282 19.92 49.71 -27.43
CA GLU A 282 20.52 49.49 -28.76
C GLU A 282 21.79 50.29 -29.00
N CYS A 283 21.87 51.53 -28.48
CA CYS A 283 23.06 52.36 -28.59
C CYS A 283 24.19 51.95 -27.65
N SER A 284 23.92 51.08 -26.68
CA SER A 284 24.87 50.68 -25.64
C SER A 284 25.71 49.47 -26.07
N ARG A 285 26.97 49.43 -25.64
CA ARG A 285 27.88 48.32 -25.93
C ARG A 285 27.71 47.16 -24.91
N SER A 286 28.13 45.98 -25.30
CA SER A 286 28.22 44.86 -24.37
C SER A 286 29.23 45.22 -23.25
N GLY A 287 28.76 45.57 -22.10
CA GLY A 287 29.57 46.01 -20.94
C GLY A 287 29.09 47.34 -20.35
N ASP A 288 28.34 48.12 -21.12
CA ASP A 288 27.65 49.29 -20.60
C ASP A 288 26.38 48.88 -19.86
N THR A 289 25.85 49.78 -19.05
CA THR A 289 24.61 49.54 -18.33
C THR A 289 23.66 50.70 -18.56
N VAL A 290 22.48 50.41 -19.12
CA VAL A 290 21.37 51.35 -19.18
C VAL A 290 20.33 50.93 -18.15
N ALA A 291 19.78 51.90 -17.44
CA ALA A 291 18.80 51.66 -16.38
C ALA A 291 17.73 52.74 -16.38
N ARG A 292 16.51 52.39 -15.92
CA ARG A 292 15.48 53.40 -15.59
C ARG A 292 15.52 53.62 -14.09
N LEU A 293 15.72 54.84 -13.66
CA LEU A 293 15.85 55.19 -12.25
C LEU A 293 14.50 55.47 -11.59
N GLY A 294 13.49 55.87 -12.39
CA GLY A 294 12.12 56.14 -11.98
C GLY A 294 11.54 57.34 -12.72
N GLY A 295 10.21 57.37 -12.91
CA GLY A 295 9.58 58.45 -13.69
C GLY A 295 10.14 58.51 -15.09
N ASP A 296 10.72 59.66 -15.45
CA ASP A 296 11.35 60.02 -16.70
C ASP A 296 12.91 59.98 -16.66
N GLU A 297 13.48 59.56 -15.53
CA GLU A 297 14.94 59.48 -15.34
C GLU A 297 15.52 58.14 -15.79
N PHE A 298 16.58 58.21 -16.61
CA PHE A 298 17.42 57.08 -17.04
C PHE A 298 18.86 57.28 -16.57
N GLY A 299 19.55 56.17 -16.28
CA GLY A 299 20.95 56.16 -15.93
C GLY A 299 21.74 55.34 -16.93
N VAL A 300 22.93 55.85 -17.31
CA VAL A 300 23.84 55.15 -18.23
C VAL A 300 25.21 55.04 -17.57
N ILE A 301 25.83 53.86 -17.62
CA ILE A 301 27.20 53.61 -17.19
C ILE A 301 27.99 53.13 -18.37
N LEU A 302 28.92 53.93 -18.84
CA LEU A 302 29.87 53.57 -19.92
C LEU A 302 31.19 53.13 -19.27
N ARG A 303 31.65 51.95 -19.63
CA ARG A 303 32.88 51.37 -19.08
C ARG A 303 34.02 51.46 -20.10
N ASP A 304 35.25 51.55 -19.60
CA ASP A 304 36.46 51.55 -20.40
C ASP A 304 36.44 52.62 -21.52
N VAL A 305 36.09 53.86 -21.18
CA VAL A 305 36.05 54.99 -22.10
C VAL A 305 37.48 55.44 -22.36
N ASP A 306 37.93 55.37 -23.62
CA ASP A 306 39.29 55.71 -23.97
C ASP A 306 39.55 57.24 -23.95
N ASP A 307 38.50 58.07 -24.17
CA ASP A 307 38.53 59.55 -24.05
C ASP A 307 37.24 59.99 -23.30
N PRO A 308 37.35 60.53 -22.10
CA PRO A 308 36.19 61.00 -21.35
C PRO A 308 35.50 62.23 -21.91
N GLY A 309 36.11 62.89 -22.91
CA GLY A 309 35.51 64.01 -23.64
C GLY A 309 34.61 63.63 -24.82
N LEU A 310 34.55 62.37 -25.21
CA LEU A 310 33.77 61.82 -26.32
C LEU A 310 32.59 60.93 -25.85
N GLY A 311 32.33 60.89 -24.56
CA GLY A 311 31.22 60.15 -24.00
C GLY A 311 29.87 60.82 -23.96
#